data_f4eaaf6bc5e10f46a0089e3102716e58
#
_entry.id   f4eaaf6bc5e10f46a0089e3102716e58
#
_cell.length_a   1.000
_cell.length_b   1.000
_cell.length_c   1.000
_cell.angle_alpha   90.00
_cell.angle_beta   90.00
_cell.angle_gamma   90.00
#
_symmetry.space_group_name_H-M   'P 1'
#
loop_
_entity.id
_entity.type
_entity.pdbx_description
1 polymer ?
#
loop_
_entity_poly.entity_id
_entity_poly.type
_entity_poly.pdbx_seq_one_letter_code
_entity_poly.pdbx_strand_id
1 'polypeptide(L)'
;MQMHSADKTALATRALEFIEPGMAVMLDDSTTVLALARMLVNVGPLTVITNYRQAIEVLRESADIRLIVVGGQYSKSHDSYIAMPGWESVGAYAVDIVFQSTSSMGPTMTYHQEQDIVFMKRSMLRSGTRRVLLMDGSKVGKTSLHHYVPVSEFTDVVVTDDVAPETLHEIAQQTRLHTVPSPKQ
;
A
#
# COMPACT_ATOMS: atom_id res chain seq x y z
N MET A 1 -11.51 16.24 7.37
CA MET A 1 -10.13 15.93 6.89
C MET A 1 -9.22 15.31 7.95
N GLN A 2 -9.42 15.53 9.24
CA GLN A 2 -8.59 14.95 10.33
C GLN A 2 -8.91 13.46 10.65
N MET A 3 -10.16 13.01 10.53
CA MET A 3 -10.58 11.63 10.88
C MET A 3 -9.86 10.54 10.08
N HIS A 4 -9.73 10.70 8.75
CA HIS A 4 -8.99 9.74 7.93
C HIS A 4 -7.47 9.73 8.18
N SER A 5 -6.92 10.75 8.85
CA SER A 5 -5.49 10.80 9.20
C SER A 5 -5.16 9.84 10.35
N ALA A 6 -6.04 9.72 11.35
CA ALA A 6 -5.83 8.83 12.49
C ALA A 6 -5.94 7.35 12.10
N ASP A 7 -6.93 6.98 11.27
CA ASP A 7 -7.04 5.63 10.71
C ASP A 7 -5.77 5.23 9.94
N LYS A 8 -5.25 6.13 9.08
CA LYS A 8 -4.01 5.87 8.33
C LYS A 8 -2.80 5.70 9.24
N THR A 9 -2.75 6.44 10.34
CA THR A 9 -1.68 6.29 11.33
C THR A 9 -1.76 4.93 12.02
N ALA A 10 -2.95 4.48 12.43
CA ALA A 10 -3.15 3.16 13.04
C ALA A 10 -2.75 2.03 12.09
N LEU A 11 -3.18 2.11 10.82
CA LEU A 11 -2.79 1.15 9.77
C LEU A 11 -1.27 1.13 9.55
N ALA A 12 -0.64 2.30 9.48
CA ALA A 12 0.79 2.44 9.29
C ALA A 12 1.59 1.90 10.49
N THR A 13 1.13 2.15 11.71
CA THR A 13 1.77 1.62 12.93
C THR A 13 1.75 0.09 12.93
N ARG A 14 0.63 -0.53 12.55
CA ARG A 14 0.56 -2.00 12.43
C ARG A 14 1.46 -2.52 11.31
N ALA A 15 1.49 -1.82 10.17
CA ALA A 15 2.34 -2.18 9.03
C ALA A 15 3.84 -2.11 9.36
N LEU A 16 4.23 -1.16 10.19
CA LEU A 16 5.62 -0.98 10.64
C LEU A 16 6.17 -2.21 11.37
N GLU A 17 5.32 -2.94 12.10
CA GLU A 17 5.71 -4.17 12.80
C GLU A 17 6.16 -5.32 11.86
N PHE A 18 5.89 -5.20 10.56
CA PHE A 18 6.29 -6.18 9.55
C PHE A 18 7.66 -5.89 8.93
N ILE A 19 8.29 -4.79 9.32
CA ILE A 19 9.52 -4.28 8.70
C ILE A 19 10.68 -4.43 9.68
N GLU A 20 11.76 -5.02 9.19
CA GLU A 20 13.02 -5.19 9.92
C GLU A 20 14.15 -4.45 9.20
N PRO A 21 15.17 -3.96 9.94
CA PRO A 21 16.37 -3.40 9.33
C PRO A 21 17.01 -4.35 8.30
N GLY A 22 17.44 -3.79 7.17
CA GLY A 22 18.03 -4.54 6.07
C GLY A 22 17.05 -4.94 4.96
N MET A 23 15.73 -4.85 5.21
CA MET A 23 14.73 -5.21 4.21
C MET A 23 14.69 -4.26 3.00
N ALA A 24 14.29 -4.82 1.86
CA ALA A 24 13.84 -4.09 0.69
C ALA A 24 12.30 -3.94 0.75
N VAL A 25 11.82 -2.71 0.77
CA VAL A 25 10.42 -2.32 0.95
C VAL A 25 9.93 -1.58 -0.28
N MET A 26 8.80 -1.97 -0.85
CA MET A 26 8.16 -1.25 -1.95
C MET A 26 6.87 -0.59 -1.48
N LEU A 27 6.70 0.69 -1.82
CA LEU A 27 5.59 1.54 -1.41
C LEU A 27 4.85 2.09 -2.63
N ASP A 28 3.51 1.95 -2.65
CA ASP A 28 2.67 2.54 -3.69
C ASP A 28 2.39 4.04 -3.46
N ASP A 29 1.62 4.64 -4.37
CA ASP A 29 1.26 6.06 -4.39
C ASP A 29 0.01 6.40 -3.55
N SER A 30 -0.33 5.59 -2.58
CA SER A 30 -1.47 5.86 -1.71
C SER A 30 -1.12 6.73 -0.51
N THR A 31 -2.07 7.57 -0.11
CA THR A 31 -1.92 8.40 1.11
C THR A 31 -1.88 7.58 2.40
N THR A 32 -2.39 6.35 2.39
CA THR A 32 -2.29 5.42 3.52
C THR A 32 -0.86 4.92 3.67
N VAL A 33 -0.22 4.53 2.55
CA VAL A 33 1.17 4.09 2.54
C VAL A 33 2.13 5.26 2.80
N LEU A 34 1.77 6.49 2.43
CA LEU A 34 2.54 7.68 2.81
C LEU A 34 2.65 7.84 4.34
N ALA A 35 1.60 7.48 5.10
CA ALA A 35 1.70 7.49 6.56
C ALA A 35 2.77 6.52 7.08
N LEU A 36 2.90 5.34 6.45
CA LEU A 36 3.99 4.41 6.75
C LEU A 36 5.36 4.98 6.33
N ALA A 37 5.47 5.57 5.14
CA ALA A 37 6.72 6.16 4.67
C ALA A 37 7.31 7.17 5.66
N ARG A 38 6.45 7.99 6.30
CA ARG A 38 6.86 8.96 7.34
C ARG A 38 7.42 8.29 8.60
N MET A 39 7.06 7.06 8.90
CA MET A 39 7.59 6.31 10.04
C MET A 39 8.91 5.61 9.70
N LEU A 40 9.11 5.24 8.42
CA LEU A 40 10.31 4.51 7.97
C LEU A 40 11.61 5.30 8.14
N VAL A 41 11.55 6.63 8.18
CA VAL A 41 12.74 7.49 8.40
C VAL A 41 13.46 7.21 9.72
N ASN A 42 12.76 6.54 10.66
CA ASN A 42 13.29 6.15 11.96
C ASN A 42 13.65 4.65 12.04
N VAL A 43 13.52 3.92 10.93
CA VAL A 43 13.82 2.49 10.83
C VAL A 43 14.93 2.32 9.79
N GLY A 44 16.09 2.04 10.22
CA GLY A 44 17.23 1.88 9.30
C GLY A 44 18.06 0.65 9.64
N PRO A 45 18.94 0.24 8.72
CA PRO A 45 18.98 0.61 7.29
C PRO A 45 17.90 -0.09 6.48
N LEU A 46 17.36 0.57 5.44
CA LEU A 46 16.37 0.00 4.50
C LEU A 46 16.71 0.33 3.04
N THR A 47 16.27 -0.50 2.11
CA THR A 47 16.11 -0.12 0.70
C THR A 47 14.63 0.14 0.44
N VAL A 48 14.24 1.36 0.06
CA VAL A 48 12.84 1.70 -0.22
C VAL A 48 12.66 2.05 -1.69
N ILE A 49 11.68 1.43 -2.33
CA ILE A 49 11.33 1.62 -3.74
C ILE A 49 9.94 2.24 -3.80
N THR A 50 9.77 3.36 -4.49
CA THR A 50 8.46 4.01 -4.63
C THR A 50 8.37 4.84 -5.91
N ASN A 51 7.14 5.06 -6.39
CA ASN A 51 6.79 5.98 -7.47
C ASN A 51 6.07 7.25 -6.95
N TYR A 52 5.85 7.36 -5.65
CA TYR A 52 5.06 8.42 -5.06
C TYR A 52 5.91 9.63 -4.67
N ARG A 53 5.67 10.81 -5.29
CA ARG A 53 6.47 12.01 -5.06
C ARG A 53 6.54 12.41 -3.60
N GLN A 54 5.42 12.38 -2.86
CA GLN A 54 5.43 12.76 -1.45
C GLN A 54 6.22 11.79 -0.58
N ALA A 55 6.20 10.49 -0.90
CA ALA A 55 7.04 9.52 -0.20
C ALA A 55 8.52 9.75 -0.51
N ILE A 56 8.87 10.07 -1.76
CA ILE A 56 10.24 10.43 -2.16
C ILE A 56 10.73 11.62 -1.36
N GLU A 57 9.94 12.70 -1.23
CA GLU A 57 10.30 13.90 -0.47
C GLU A 57 10.56 13.61 1.01
N VAL A 58 9.79 12.69 1.60
CA VAL A 58 9.98 12.30 3.00
C VAL A 58 11.21 11.44 3.19
N LEU A 59 11.44 10.47 2.29
CA LEU A 59 12.47 9.44 2.46
C LEU A 59 13.87 9.89 2.04
N ARG A 60 13.98 10.85 1.11
CA ARG A 60 15.28 11.32 0.56
C ARG A 60 16.19 11.95 1.61
N GLU A 61 15.66 12.47 2.70
CA GLU A 61 16.41 13.14 3.75
C GLU A 61 17.00 12.14 4.78
N SER A 62 16.61 10.87 4.75
CA SER A 62 17.12 9.85 5.67
C SER A 62 18.44 9.26 5.17
N ALA A 63 19.49 9.35 6.00
CA ALA A 63 20.81 8.80 5.68
C ALA A 63 20.82 7.26 5.64
N ASP A 64 19.92 6.60 6.36
CA ASP A 64 19.86 5.15 6.51
C ASP A 64 18.91 4.47 5.49
N ILE A 65 18.34 5.27 4.58
CA ILE A 65 17.46 4.74 3.53
C ILE A 65 18.12 4.86 2.16
N ARG A 66 18.37 3.71 1.53
CA ARG A 66 18.65 3.65 0.09
C ARG A 66 17.35 3.81 -0.67
N LEU A 67 17.09 5.00 -1.19
CA LEU A 67 15.88 5.29 -1.95
C LEU A 67 16.05 4.99 -3.43
N ILE A 68 15.13 4.21 -4.00
CA ILE A 68 15.03 3.93 -5.44
C ILE A 68 13.69 4.49 -5.93
N VAL A 69 13.75 5.40 -6.89
CA VAL A 69 12.58 6.03 -7.48
C VAL A 69 12.19 5.32 -8.76
N VAL A 70 10.97 4.80 -8.81
CA VAL A 70 10.38 4.31 -10.06
C VAL A 70 9.87 5.52 -10.83
N GLY A 71 10.59 5.88 -11.87
CA GLY A 71 10.24 7.00 -12.75
C GLY A 71 9.12 6.64 -13.73
N GLY A 72 8.82 7.57 -14.62
CA GLY A 72 7.78 7.44 -15.64
C GLY A 72 7.14 8.77 -15.99
N GLN A 73 5.93 8.74 -16.53
CA GLN A 73 5.12 9.92 -16.75
C GLN A 73 4.56 10.44 -15.42
N TYR A 74 4.77 11.72 -15.13
CA TYR A 74 4.20 12.32 -13.91
C TYR A 74 2.69 12.54 -14.07
N SER A 75 1.92 11.96 -13.14
CA SER A 75 0.48 12.16 -13.01
C SER A 75 0.20 13.25 -11.98
N LYS A 76 -0.38 14.35 -12.43
CA LYS A 76 -0.77 15.46 -11.53
C LYS A 76 -1.89 15.07 -10.56
N SER A 77 -2.82 14.21 -11.00
CA SER A 77 -3.96 13.78 -10.18
C SER A 77 -3.56 12.87 -9.02
N HIS A 78 -2.53 12.06 -9.23
CA HIS A 78 -2.01 11.12 -8.23
C HIS A 78 -0.76 11.61 -7.52
N ASP A 79 -0.14 12.69 -8.02
CA ASP A 79 1.15 13.19 -7.53
C ASP A 79 2.24 12.09 -7.52
N SER A 80 2.21 11.23 -8.56
CA SER A 80 3.05 10.06 -8.69
C SER A 80 3.56 9.86 -10.10
N TYR A 81 4.56 9.00 -10.26
CA TYR A 81 5.10 8.61 -11.56
C TYR A 81 4.46 7.29 -11.99
N ILE A 82 3.85 7.27 -13.18
CA ILE A 82 3.22 6.09 -13.75
C ILE A 82 4.15 5.55 -14.84
N ALA A 83 4.55 4.29 -14.70
CA ALA A 83 5.38 3.63 -15.71
C ALA A 83 4.60 3.52 -17.03
N MET A 84 5.27 3.89 -18.14
CA MET A 84 4.69 3.75 -19.47
C MET A 84 4.58 2.28 -19.88
N PRO A 85 3.60 1.89 -20.70
CA PRO A 85 3.55 0.55 -21.29
C PRO A 85 4.89 0.19 -21.97
N GLY A 86 5.42 -0.98 -21.65
CA GLY A 86 6.74 -1.43 -22.11
C GLY A 86 7.90 -1.13 -21.15
N TRP A 87 7.68 -0.42 -20.07
CA TRP A 87 8.66 -0.27 -19.00
C TRP A 87 8.52 -1.43 -18.00
N GLU A 88 9.25 -2.48 -18.27
CA GLU A 88 9.30 -3.68 -17.39
C GLU A 88 10.05 -3.41 -16.07
N SER A 89 10.48 -2.18 -15.84
CA SER A 89 11.38 -1.82 -14.74
C SER A 89 10.86 -2.14 -13.34
N VAL A 90 9.54 -2.08 -13.12
CA VAL A 90 8.95 -2.38 -11.80
C VAL A 90 8.96 -3.89 -11.54
N GLY A 91 8.68 -4.71 -12.53
CA GLY A 91 8.72 -6.17 -12.42
C GLY A 91 10.13 -6.77 -12.31
N ALA A 92 11.17 -5.96 -12.51
CA ALA A 92 12.57 -6.37 -12.34
C ALA A 92 13.04 -6.40 -10.88
N TYR A 93 12.27 -5.82 -9.95
CA TYR A 93 12.62 -5.83 -8.54
C TYR A 93 12.09 -7.07 -7.84
N ALA A 94 12.90 -7.62 -6.93
CA ALA A 94 12.47 -8.60 -5.95
C ALA A 94 12.64 -7.96 -4.56
N VAL A 95 11.54 -7.74 -3.85
CA VAL A 95 11.54 -7.09 -2.54
C VAL A 95 10.98 -8.01 -1.46
N ASP A 96 11.40 -7.79 -0.22
CA ASP A 96 10.92 -8.57 0.92
C ASP A 96 9.44 -8.31 1.18
N ILE A 97 9.03 -7.04 1.06
CA ILE A 97 7.65 -6.63 1.36
C ILE A 97 7.19 -5.48 0.45
N VAL A 98 5.94 -5.58 -0.02
CA VAL A 98 5.24 -4.50 -0.72
C VAL A 98 4.02 -4.06 0.06
N PHE A 99 3.84 -2.75 0.24
CA PHE A 99 2.67 -2.15 0.86
C PHE A 99 1.86 -1.39 -0.17
N GLN A 100 0.56 -1.65 -0.17
CA GLN A 100 -0.37 -0.98 -1.05
C GLN A 100 -1.67 -0.62 -0.34
N SER A 101 -2.40 0.34 -0.91
CA SER A 101 -3.81 0.59 -0.63
C SER A 101 -4.55 0.71 -1.95
N THR A 102 -5.88 0.68 -1.91
CA THR A 102 -6.68 0.83 -3.11
C THR A 102 -7.93 1.67 -2.85
N SER A 103 -8.72 1.94 -3.89
CA SER A 103 -9.91 2.80 -3.80
C SER A 103 -11.03 2.15 -3.02
N SER A 104 -11.23 0.85 -3.20
CA SER A 104 -12.29 0.09 -2.52
C SER A 104 -12.02 -1.42 -2.57
N MET A 105 -12.67 -2.18 -1.70
CA MET A 105 -12.63 -3.64 -1.73
C MET A 105 -13.96 -4.27 -1.26
N GLY A 106 -14.29 -5.41 -1.84
CA GLY A 106 -15.20 -6.39 -1.29
C GLY A 106 -14.45 -7.46 -0.50
N PRO A 107 -15.12 -8.50 -0.02
CA PRO A 107 -14.48 -9.56 0.74
C PRO A 107 -13.51 -10.43 -0.08
N THR A 108 -13.71 -10.50 -1.40
CA THR A 108 -12.92 -11.38 -2.29
C THR A 108 -12.13 -10.64 -3.38
N MET A 109 -12.48 -9.37 -3.66
CA MET A 109 -11.93 -8.60 -4.77
C MET A 109 -11.60 -7.18 -4.36
N THR A 110 -10.50 -6.66 -4.88
CA THR A 110 -10.09 -5.25 -4.74
C THR A 110 -10.35 -4.47 -6.02
N TYR A 111 -10.56 -3.15 -5.91
CA TYR A 111 -10.95 -2.30 -7.04
C TYR A 111 -10.21 -0.96 -7.02
N HIS A 112 -10.08 -0.35 -8.20
CA HIS A 112 -9.54 0.99 -8.37
C HIS A 112 -10.33 1.82 -9.38
N GLN A 113 -10.25 3.14 -9.30
CA GLN A 113 -10.96 4.05 -10.21
C GLN A 113 -10.30 4.14 -11.59
N GLU A 114 -8.96 3.97 -11.67
CA GLU A 114 -8.17 4.24 -12.86
C GLU A 114 -7.35 3.03 -13.30
N GLN A 115 -7.43 2.73 -14.60
CA GLN A 115 -6.82 1.54 -15.19
C GLN A 115 -5.29 1.61 -15.18
N ASP A 116 -4.70 2.77 -15.47
CA ASP A 116 -3.24 2.92 -15.52
C ASP A 116 -2.60 2.68 -14.14
N ILE A 117 -3.29 3.13 -13.08
CA ILE A 117 -2.88 2.86 -11.70
C ILE A 117 -2.98 1.37 -11.38
N VAL A 118 -4.01 0.68 -11.85
CA VAL A 118 -4.16 -0.78 -11.69
C VAL A 118 -2.97 -1.52 -12.29
N PHE A 119 -2.53 -1.15 -13.50
CA PHE A 119 -1.38 -1.79 -14.14
C PHE A 119 -0.09 -1.61 -13.32
N MET A 120 0.16 -0.38 -12.86
CA MET A 120 1.32 -0.06 -12.03
C MET A 120 1.31 -0.86 -10.73
N LYS A 121 0.17 -0.84 -10.00
CA LYS A 121 0.02 -1.55 -8.73
C LYS A 121 0.18 -3.07 -8.88
N ARG A 122 -0.35 -3.67 -9.96
CA ARG A 122 -0.16 -5.10 -10.26
C ARG A 122 1.32 -5.44 -10.46
N SER A 123 2.05 -4.60 -11.17
CA SER A 123 3.49 -4.81 -11.40
C SER A 123 4.27 -4.73 -10.08
N MET A 124 3.96 -3.75 -9.23
CA MET A 124 4.55 -3.61 -7.91
C MET A 124 4.22 -4.81 -7.00
N LEU A 125 2.97 -5.27 -7.00
CA LEU A 125 2.52 -6.38 -6.16
C LEU A 125 3.31 -7.67 -6.43
N ARG A 126 3.59 -7.94 -7.70
CA ARG A 126 4.35 -9.13 -8.13
C ARG A 126 5.80 -9.13 -7.67
N SER A 127 6.36 -7.98 -7.34
CA SER A 127 7.73 -7.82 -6.88
C SER A 127 7.93 -8.29 -5.44
N GLY A 128 6.86 -8.34 -4.62
CA GLY A 128 6.94 -8.60 -3.18
C GLY A 128 6.76 -10.06 -2.80
N THR A 129 7.64 -10.56 -1.94
CA THR A 129 7.45 -11.86 -1.27
C THR A 129 6.28 -11.76 -0.29
N ARG A 130 6.28 -10.76 0.57
CA ARG A 130 5.14 -10.39 1.41
C ARG A 130 4.38 -9.24 0.78
N ARG A 131 3.06 -9.39 0.64
CA ARG A 131 2.19 -8.45 -0.07
C ARG A 131 1.10 -7.99 0.88
N VAL A 132 1.19 -6.74 1.32
CA VAL A 132 0.34 -6.18 2.38
C VAL A 132 -0.58 -5.12 1.82
N LEU A 133 -1.89 -5.30 2.03
CA LEU A 133 -2.90 -4.31 1.71
C LEU A 133 -3.29 -3.55 2.99
N LEU A 134 -3.25 -2.23 2.95
CA LEU A 134 -3.69 -1.35 4.04
C LEU A 134 -5.01 -0.69 3.66
N MET A 135 -6.09 -0.96 4.42
CA MET A 135 -7.43 -0.49 4.08
C MET A 135 -8.11 0.21 5.25
N ASP A 136 -8.61 1.40 4.99
CA ASP A 136 -9.57 2.09 5.84
C ASP A 136 -10.94 1.39 5.68
N GLY A 137 -11.60 1.05 6.79
CA GLY A 137 -12.88 0.34 6.80
C GLY A 137 -13.97 1.03 5.99
N SER A 138 -13.92 2.37 5.87
CA SER A 138 -14.87 3.13 5.05
C SER A 138 -14.83 2.77 3.55
N LYS A 139 -13.78 2.09 3.08
CA LYS A 139 -13.60 1.63 1.71
C LYS A 139 -14.00 0.17 1.50
N VAL A 140 -14.29 -0.55 2.58
CA VAL A 140 -14.73 -1.96 2.54
C VAL A 140 -16.21 -2.06 2.24
N GLY A 141 -16.61 -3.08 1.49
CA GLY A 141 -17.98 -3.26 1.03
C GLY A 141 -18.38 -2.37 -0.15
N LYS A 142 -17.40 -1.73 -0.80
CA LYS A 142 -17.59 -0.87 -1.97
C LYS A 142 -16.88 -1.40 -3.20
N THR A 143 -17.35 -0.98 -4.37
CA THR A 143 -16.73 -1.28 -5.67
C THR A 143 -16.24 0.00 -6.34
N SER A 144 -15.29 -0.13 -7.24
CA SER A 144 -14.84 0.93 -8.14
C SER A 144 -14.82 0.40 -9.58
N LEU A 145 -14.52 1.27 -10.55
CA LEU A 145 -14.70 0.98 -11.97
C LEU A 145 -13.90 -0.23 -12.46
N HIS A 146 -12.67 -0.39 -11.99
CA HIS A 146 -11.77 -1.44 -12.47
C HIS A 146 -11.48 -2.47 -11.38
N HIS A 147 -11.57 -3.75 -11.73
CA HIS A 147 -11.04 -4.84 -10.90
C HIS A 147 -9.53 -4.67 -10.79
N TYR A 148 -9.01 -4.72 -9.55
CA TYR A 148 -7.58 -4.68 -9.33
C TYR A 148 -7.02 -6.10 -9.25
N VAL A 149 -7.06 -6.75 -8.09
CA VAL A 149 -6.68 -8.16 -7.89
C VAL A 149 -7.61 -8.81 -6.86
N PRO A 150 -7.74 -10.15 -6.87
CA PRO A 150 -8.37 -10.88 -5.78
C PRO A 150 -7.70 -10.59 -4.44
N VAL A 151 -8.46 -10.59 -3.34
CA VAL A 151 -7.93 -10.38 -1.99
C VAL A 151 -6.89 -11.46 -1.64
N SER A 152 -7.05 -12.67 -2.16
CA SER A 152 -6.11 -13.80 -1.98
C SER A 152 -4.71 -13.58 -2.60
N GLU A 153 -4.55 -12.56 -3.46
CA GLU A 153 -3.23 -12.16 -3.96
C GLU A 153 -2.37 -11.45 -2.91
N PHE A 154 -3.00 -10.91 -1.86
CA PHE A 154 -2.28 -10.35 -0.71
C PHE A 154 -2.00 -11.44 0.31
N THR A 155 -0.80 -11.44 0.89
CA THR A 155 -0.44 -12.32 2.01
C THR A 155 -1.05 -11.86 3.32
N ASP A 156 -1.26 -10.55 3.45
CA ASP A 156 -1.79 -9.89 4.64
C ASP A 156 -2.70 -8.73 4.24
N VAL A 157 -3.80 -8.55 4.97
CA VAL A 157 -4.65 -7.36 4.91
C VAL A 157 -4.70 -6.75 6.29
N VAL A 158 -4.38 -5.46 6.40
CA VAL A 158 -4.55 -4.65 7.61
C VAL A 158 -5.73 -3.72 7.38
N VAL A 159 -6.74 -3.80 8.21
CA VAL A 159 -7.99 -3.02 8.07
C VAL A 159 -8.41 -2.44 9.41
N THR A 160 -9.06 -1.28 9.42
CA THR A 160 -9.69 -0.73 10.63
C THR A 160 -10.91 -1.56 11.02
N ASP A 161 -11.22 -1.66 12.32
CA ASP A 161 -12.22 -2.56 12.89
C ASP A 161 -13.69 -2.08 12.73
N ASP A 162 -13.90 -0.93 12.12
CA ASP A 162 -15.22 -0.36 11.77
C ASP A 162 -15.87 -1.02 10.53
N VAL A 163 -15.66 -2.31 10.34
CA VAL A 163 -16.19 -3.15 9.27
C VAL A 163 -17.10 -4.22 9.87
N ALA A 164 -18.17 -4.58 9.15
CA ALA A 164 -19.09 -5.63 9.59
C ALA A 164 -18.36 -6.96 9.87
N PRO A 165 -18.64 -7.63 11.01
CA PRO A 165 -17.95 -8.86 11.40
C PRO A 165 -17.99 -9.97 10.34
N GLU A 166 -19.11 -10.08 9.62
CA GLU A 166 -19.30 -11.05 8.55
C GLU A 166 -18.31 -10.80 7.40
N THR A 167 -18.13 -9.52 7.01
CA THR A 167 -17.18 -9.13 5.96
C THR A 167 -15.74 -9.40 6.41
N LEU A 168 -15.39 -9.09 7.67
CA LEU A 168 -14.07 -9.41 8.22
C LEU A 168 -13.81 -10.92 8.19
N HIS A 169 -14.82 -11.73 8.54
CA HIS A 169 -14.72 -13.19 8.49
C HIS A 169 -14.47 -13.70 7.07
N GLU A 170 -15.17 -13.17 6.07
CA GLU A 170 -14.96 -13.54 4.67
C GLU A 170 -13.56 -13.13 4.16
N ILE A 171 -13.07 -11.96 4.52
CA ILE A 171 -11.69 -11.52 4.18
C ILE A 171 -10.67 -12.47 4.83
N ALA A 172 -10.88 -12.86 6.08
CA ALA A 172 -9.97 -13.77 6.81
C ALA A 172 -9.89 -15.17 6.19
N GLN A 173 -10.88 -15.58 5.39
CA GLN A 173 -10.83 -16.82 4.62
C GLN A 173 -9.93 -16.72 3.37
N GLN A 174 -9.63 -15.51 2.90
CA GLN A 174 -8.82 -15.27 1.71
C GLN A 174 -7.34 -15.03 2.03
N THR A 175 -7.03 -14.45 3.21
CA THR A 175 -5.70 -13.98 3.54
C THR A 175 -5.53 -13.83 5.06
N ARG A 176 -4.31 -13.56 5.53
CA ARG A 176 -4.08 -13.19 6.94
C ARG A 176 -4.64 -11.80 7.21
N LEU A 177 -5.69 -11.75 8.02
CA LEU A 177 -6.34 -10.50 8.39
C LEU A 177 -5.78 -9.96 9.72
N HIS A 178 -5.49 -8.67 9.74
CA HIS A 178 -5.10 -7.90 10.92
C HIS A 178 -6.07 -6.73 11.08
N THR A 179 -6.72 -6.63 12.22
CA THR A 179 -7.58 -5.49 12.53
C THR A 179 -6.87 -4.49 13.44
N VAL A 180 -7.12 -3.21 13.23
CA VAL A 180 -6.65 -2.12 14.09
C VAL A 180 -7.82 -1.27 14.53
N PRO A 181 -7.81 -0.69 15.74
CA PRO A 181 -8.90 0.18 16.19
C PRO A 181 -9.07 1.38 15.26
N SER A 182 -10.33 1.66 14.87
CA SER A 182 -10.66 2.92 14.21
C SER A 182 -10.82 4.02 15.25
N PRO A 183 -10.05 5.12 15.20
CA PRO A 183 -10.17 6.22 16.15
C PRO A 183 -11.50 7.01 16.07
N LYS A 184 -12.43 6.56 15.21
CA LYS A 184 -13.75 7.21 15.01
C LYS A 184 -14.78 6.85 16.06
N GLN A 185 -14.45 5.97 17.01
CA GLN A 185 -15.37 5.60 18.10
C GLN A 185 -15.25 6.53 19.30
#